data_79f57b0db4eca3f85ca9883ff55dad32
#
_entry.id   79f57b0db4eca3f85ca9883ff55dad32
#
_cell.length_a   1.000
_cell.length_b   1.000
_cell.length_c   1.000
_cell.angle_alpha   90.00
_cell.angle_beta   90.00
_cell.angle_gamma   90.00
#
_symmetry.space_group_name_H-M   'P 1'
#
loop_
_entity.id
_entity.type
_entity.pdbx_description
1 polymer ?
#
loop_
_entity_poly.entity_id
_entity_poly.type
_entity_poly.pdbx_seq_one_letter_code
_entity_poly.pdbx_strand_id
1 'polypeptide(L)'
;MNKFTLRLADGRWVSSPTNTATSNANLAGVFTAADDESAAELRGAMERLHGPLEIVPWQSKRTDALTRHIENGALMDEAQDPFAGAEVIYAYTRKDALNDGVQIDVSEVAREAGLKFPVYLTRAVWEGYVTVPDGVRCQDEKGRLWDIVWMLRCAARRTSGPQMLFGLHVRNNNRDRTPPLVNLKAVCGPRDIDDPQPAITVMLPDED
;
A
#
# COMPACT_ATOMS: atom_id res chain seq x y z
N MET A 1 -15.83 -18.95 1.60
CA MET A 1 -15.20 -18.57 2.89
C MET A 1 -15.74 -17.22 3.33
N ASN A 2 -16.53 -17.23 4.37
CA ASN A 2 -17.11 -16.01 4.93
C ASN A 2 -16.11 -15.40 5.92
N LYS A 3 -15.89 -14.08 5.81
CA LYS A 3 -15.05 -13.33 6.75
C LYS A 3 -15.94 -12.61 7.75
N PHE A 4 -15.57 -12.63 9.03
CA PHE A 4 -16.30 -11.97 10.10
C PHE A 4 -15.34 -11.52 11.22
N THR A 5 -15.86 -10.67 12.11
CA THR A 5 -15.20 -10.24 13.33
C THR A 5 -16.08 -10.61 14.54
N LEU A 6 -15.48 -10.74 15.71
CA LEU A 6 -16.19 -11.06 16.94
C LEU A 6 -16.19 -9.86 17.88
N ARG A 7 -17.38 -9.45 18.35
CA ARG A 7 -17.59 -8.33 19.26
C ARG A 7 -18.19 -8.81 20.58
N LEU A 8 -17.64 -8.35 21.70
CA LEU A 8 -18.18 -8.60 23.04
C LEU A 8 -19.40 -7.73 23.32
N ALA A 9 -20.22 -8.16 24.27
CA ALA A 9 -21.39 -7.42 24.73
C ALA A 9 -21.06 -6.02 25.29
N ASP A 10 -19.86 -5.80 25.79
CA ASP A 10 -19.35 -4.50 26.26
C ASP A 10 -18.78 -3.61 25.13
N GLY A 11 -18.93 -4.04 23.89
CA GLY A 11 -18.48 -3.29 22.71
C GLY A 11 -17.02 -3.48 22.30
N ARG A 12 -16.21 -4.21 23.06
CA ARG A 12 -14.84 -4.56 22.68
C ARG A 12 -14.79 -5.63 21.59
N TRP A 13 -13.66 -5.75 20.92
CA TRP A 13 -13.43 -6.70 19.83
C TRP A 13 -12.46 -7.79 20.24
N VAL A 14 -12.59 -8.98 19.68
CA VAL A 14 -11.60 -10.05 19.83
C VAL A 14 -10.51 -9.86 18.79
N SER A 15 -9.25 -9.80 19.21
CA SER A 15 -8.10 -9.65 18.33
C SER A 15 -7.53 -11.03 17.95
N SER A 16 -7.14 -11.20 16.67
CA SER A 16 -6.42 -12.36 16.18
C SER A 16 -4.96 -11.97 15.90
N PRO A 17 -3.96 -12.80 16.20
CA PRO A 17 -4.03 -14.19 16.68
C PRO A 17 -4.03 -14.34 18.20
N THR A 18 -4.00 -13.25 18.97
CA THR A 18 -3.82 -13.30 20.42
C THR A 18 -5.09 -13.65 21.21
N ASN A 19 -6.25 -13.65 20.56
CA ASN A 19 -7.56 -13.90 21.18
C ASN A 19 -7.83 -13.01 22.42
N THR A 20 -7.31 -11.79 22.44
CA THR A 20 -7.49 -10.83 23.53
C THR A 20 -8.57 -9.80 23.18
N ALA A 21 -9.25 -9.30 24.20
CA ALA A 21 -10.24 -8.25 24.01
C ALA A 21 -9.58 -6.88 23.80
N THR A 22 -10.00 -6.13 22.79
CA THR A 22 -9.51 -4.79 22.46
C THR A 22 -10.63 -3.79 22.24
N SER A 23 -10.46 -2.58 22.72
CA SER A 23 -11.39 -1.46 22.45
C SER A 23 -11.15 -0.84 21.06
N ASN A 24 -10.01 -1.13 20.42
CA ASN A 24 -9.68 -0.60 19.10
C ASN A 24 -10.19 -1.52 17.99
N ALA A 25 -11.25 -1.10 17.30
CA ALA A 25 -11.81 -1.83 16.16
C ALA A 25 -10.80 -2.09 15.03
N ASN A 26 -9.71 -1.30 14.95
CA ASN A 26 -8.64 -1.50 13.97
C ASN A 26 -7.77 -2.73 14.27
N LEU A 27 -7.77 -3.18 15.54
CA LEU A 27 -7.07 -4.38 15.99
C LEU A 27 -8.01 -5.59 16.07
N ALA A 28 -9.29 -5.45 15.67
CA ALA A 28 -10.22 -6.57 15.61
C ALA A 28 -9.67 -7.64 14.66
N GLY A 29 -9.62 -8.87 15.14
CA GLY A 29 -9.20 -10.01 14.35
C GLY A 29 -10.24 -10.34 13.27
N VAL A 30 -9.77 -10.59 12.05
CA VAL A 30 -10.62 -11.14 10.98
C VAL A 30 -10.55 -12.66 11.04
N PHE A 31 -11.69 -13.28 11.25
CA PHE A 31 -11.84 -14.72 11.27
C PHE A 31 -12.46 -15.19 9.95
N THR A 32 -12.12 -16.38 9.53
CA THR A 32 -12.66 -16.99 8.30
C THR A 32 -13.29 -18.33 8.65
N ALA A 33 -14.48 -18.58 8.12
CA ALA A 33 -15.14 -19.87 8.18
C ALA A 33 -15.53 -20.34 6.79
N ALA A 34 -15.57 -21.66 6.60
CA ALA A 34 -16.00 -22.27 5.34
C ALA A 34 -17.50 -22.06 5.12
N ASP A 35 -18.27 -22.17 6.20
CA ASP A 35 -19.72 -22.11 6.27
C ASP A 35 -20.18 -21.52 7.61
N ASP A 36 -21.49 -21.40 7.80
CA ASP A 36 -22.10 -20.83 9.00
C ASP A 36 -21.96 -21.75 10.23
N GLU A 37 -21.85 -23.07 10.04
CA GLU A 37 -21.65 -24.02 11.12
C GLU A 37 -20.26 -23.88 11.73
N SER A 38 -19.21 -23.78 10.89
CA SER A 38 -17.84 -23.50 11.32
C SER A 38 -17.70 -22.15 12.01
N ALA A 39 -18.47 -21.14 11.58
CA ALA A 39 -18.51 -19.83 12.22
C ALA A 39 -19.13 -19.91 13.62
N ALA A 40 -20.21 -20.68 13.78
CA ALA A 40 -20.89 -20.91 15.07
C ALA A 40 -20.00 -21.68 16.05
N GLU A 41 -19.26 -22.68 15.61
CA GLU A 41 -18.31 -23.42 16.43
C GLU A 41 -17.17 -22.52 16.94
N LEU A 42 -16.60 -21.69 16.07
CA LEU A 42 -15.56 -20.74 16.45
C LEU A 42 -16.09 -19.73 17.47
N ARG A 43 -17.30 -19.20 17.25
CA ARG A 43 -17.98 -18.33 18.22
C ARG A 43 -18.11 -19.01 19.57
N GLY A 44 -18.64 -20.22 19.62
CA GLY A 44 -18.82 -20.98 20.86
C GLY A 44 -17.51 -21.26 21.60
N ALA A 45 -16.41 -21.46 20.88
CA ALA A 45 -15.09 -21.59 21.48
C ALA A 45 -14.61 -20.27 22.12
N MET A 46 -14.84 -19.14 21.47
CA MET A 46 -14.46 -17.82 21.96
C MET A 46 -15.38 -17.32 23.08
N GLU A 47 -16.68 -17.66 23.08
CA GLU A 47 -17.60 -17.31 24.15
C GLU A 47 -17.21 -17.94 25.49
N ARG A 48 -16.58 -19.11 25.47
CA ARG A 48 -16.04 -19.75 26.69
C ARG A 48 -14.86 -18.97 27.30
N LEU A 49 -14.17 -18.18 26.50
CA LEU A 49 -13.01 -17.38 26.95
C LEU A 49 -13.39 -15.95 27.33
N HIS A 50 -14.37 -15.37 26.65
CA HIS A 50 -14.64 -13.93 26.69
C HIS A 50 -16.09 -13.58 27.14
N GLY A 51 -16.98 -14.58 27.31
CA GLY A 51 -18.40 -14.35 27.52
C GLY A 51 -19.16 -14.13 26.20
N PRO A 52 -20.42 -13.70 26.26
CA PRO A 52 -21.30 -13.59 25.09
C PRO A 52 -20.68 -12.76 23.97
N LEU A 53 -20.69 -13.28 22.75
CA LEU A 53 -20.10 -12.67 21.55
C LEU A 53 -21.13 -12.53 20.43
N GLU A 54 -21.01 -11.45 19.68
CA GLU A 54 -21.74 -11.17 18.45
C GLU A 54 -20.82 -11.44 17.24
N ILE A 55 -21.32 -12.19 16.25
CA ILE A 55 -20.67 -12.30 14.94
C ILE A 55 -21.02 -11.06 14.13
N VAL A 56 -20.02 -10.26 13.80
CA VAL A 56 -20.18 -9.11 12.92
C VAL A 56 -19.58 -9.44 11.57
N PRO A 57 -20.34 -9.37 10.47
CA PRO A 57 -19.79 -9.58 9.14
C PRO A 57 -18.59 -8.64 8.91
N TRP A 58 -17.47 -9.20 8.42
CA TRP A 58 -16.31 -8.39 8.14
C TRP A 58 -16.57 -7.52 6.91
N GLN A 59 -16.58 -6.23 7.12
CA GLN A 59 -16.66 -5.24 6.06
C GLN A 59 -15.28 -4.61 5.90
N SER A 60 -14.76 -4.57 4.69
CA SER A 60 -13.50 -3.87 4.43
C SER A 60 -13.70 -2.38 4.72
N LYS A 61 -12.82 -1.78 5.52
CA LYS A 61 -12.91 -0.35 5.88
C LYS A 61 -13.01 0.59 4.67
N ARG A 62 -12.52 0.14 3.53
CA ARG A 62 -12.59 0.86 2.25
C ARG A 62 -14.02 0.92 1.73
N THR A 63 -14.79 -0.15 1.94
CA THR A 63 -16.21 -0.22 1.57
C THR A 63 -17.06 0.63 2.51
N ASP A 64 -16.78 0.60 3.84
CA ASP A 64 -17.53 1.34 4.84
C ASP A 64 -17.39 2.86 4.71
N ALA A 65 -16.22 3.36 4.32
CA ALA A 65 -16.01 4.78 4.06
C ALA A 65 -16.80 5.25 2.83
N LEU A 66 -16.76 4.44 1.75
CA LEU A 66 -17.50 4.74 0.52
C LEU A 66 -19.02 4.58 0.74
N THR A 67 -19.45 3.51 1.39
CA THR A 67 -20.87 3.24 1.64
C THR A 67 -21.48 4.26 2.59
N ARG A 68 -20.77 4.67 3.67
CA ARG A 68 -21.23 5.76 4.54
C ARG A 68 -21.29 7.10 3.82
N HIS A 69 -20.40 7.35 2.86
CA HIS A 69 -20.44 8.55 2.04
C HIS A 69 -21.66 8.56 1.11
N ILE A 70 -22.04 7.39 0.62
CA ILE A 70 -23.25 7.20 -0.22
C ILE A 70 -24.54 7.23 0.63
N GLU A 71 -24.56 6.54 1.79
CA GLU A 71 -25.74 6.44 2.67
C GLU A 71 -26.08 7.73 3.40
N ASN A 72 -25.08 8.58 3.69
CA ASN A 72 -25.32 9.89 4.33
C ASN A 72 -25.74 10.99 3.36
N GLY A 73 -25.98 10.66 2.08
CA GLY A 73 -26.42 11.65 1.10
C GLY A 73 -25.41 12.77 0.85
N ALA A 74 -24.18 12.59 1.33
CA ALA A 74 -23.08 13.49 1.08
C ALA A 74 -22.39 13.14 -0.26
N LEU A 75 -23.17 12.90 -1.30
CA LEU A 75 -22.79 13.42 -2.59
C LEU A 75 -22.69 14.92 -2.34
N MET A 76 -21.51 15.51 -2.42
CA MET A 76 -21.40 16.95 -2.54
C MET A 76 -22.42 17.34 -3.60
N ASP A 77 -23.39 18.12 -3.18
CA ASP A 77 -24.37 18.70 -4.08
C ASP A 77 -23.54 19.29 -5.23
N GLU A 78 -23.75 18.83 -6.47
CA GLU A 78 -23.01 19.35 -7.63
C GLU A 78 -23.09 20.89 -7.68
N ALA A 79 -24.12 21.47 -7.01
CA ALA A 79 -24.29 22.89 -6.80
C ALA A 79 -23.29 23.52 -5.80
N GLN A 80 -22.52 22.73 -5.02
CA GLN A 80 -21.53 23.24 -4.05
C GLN A 80 -20.09 22.99 -4.50
N ASP A 81 -19.87 22.24 -5.55
CA ASP A 81 -18.54 22.14 -6.19
C ASP A 81 -18.32 23.40 -7.04
N PRO A 82 -17.45 24.33 -6.62
CA PRO A 82 -17.18 25.54 -7.40
C PRO A 82 -16.56 25.25 -8.76
N PHE A 83 -16.16 24.00 -9.01
CA PHE A 83 -15.56 23.53 -10.27
C PHE A 83 -16.46 22.53 -11.00
N ALA A 84 -17.72 22.30 -10.52
CA ALA A 84 -18.66 21.43 -11.21
C ALA A 84 -18.90 21.94 -12.64
N GLY A 85 -18.60 21.09 -13.64
CA GLY A 85 -18.69 21.46 -15.06
C GLY A 85 -17.53 22.32 -15.59
N ALA A 86 -16.51 22.59 -14.80
CA ALA A 86 -15.29 23.22 -15.30
C ALA A 86 -14.56 22.26 -16.27
N GLU A 87 -14.21 22.78 -17.44
CA GLU A 87 -13.41 22.04 -18.40
C GLU A 87 -11.99 21.85 -17.86
N VAL A 88 -11.47 20.61 -17.88
CA VAL A 88 -10.08 20.35 -17.51
C VAL A 88 -9.20 20.94 -18.61
N ILE A 89 -8.60 22.09 -18.33
CA ILE A 89 -7.75 22.82 -19.28
C ILE A 89 -6.44 22.08 -19.52
N TYR A 90 -5.88 21.46 -18.47
CA TYR A 90 -4.63 20.70 -18.54
C TYR A 90 -4.55 19.71 -17.39
N ALA A 91 -4.08 18.50 -17.68
CA ALA A 91 -3.74 17.50 -16.67
C ALA A 91 -2.30 17.02 -16.93
N TYR A 92 -1.44 17.10 -15.93
CA TYR A 92 -0.08 16.61 -16.03
C TYR A 92 -0.09 15.09 -16.00
N THR A 93 0.25 14.47 -17.11
CA THR A 93 0.19 13.03 -17.31
C THR A 93 1.52 12.37 -16.92
N ARG A 94 1.50 11.04 -16.71
CA ARG A 94 2.74 10.27 -16.55
C ARG A 94 3.65 10.38 -17.78
N LYS A 95 3.06 10.45 -18.96
CA LYS A 95 3.80 10.67 -20.19
C LYS A 95 4.59 11.98 -20.15
N ASP A 96 3.99 13.04 -19.62
CA ASP A 96 4.68 14.32 -19.43
C ASP A 96 5.79 14.19 -18.38
N ALA A 97 5.51 13.52 -17.26
CA ALA A 97 6.50 13.27 -16.21
C ALA A 97 7.72 12.48 -16.69
N LEU A 98 7.51 11.54 -17.62
CA LEU A 98 8.60 10.79 -18.26
C LEU A 98 9.39 11.66 -19.24
N ASN A 99 8.71 12.45 -20.08
CA ASN A 99 9.34 13.36 -21.03
C ASN A 99 10.18 14.45 -20.33
N ASP A 100 9.66 14.98 -19.22
CA ASP A 100 10.33 15.99 -18.39
C ASP A 100 11.42 15.36 -17.48
N GLY A 101 11.52 14.04 -17.46
CA GLY A 101 12.46 13.29 -16.63
C GLY A 101 12.17 13.41 -15.13
N VAL A 102 10.96 13.76 -14.74
CA VAL A 102 10.50 13.76 -13.33
C VAL A 102 10.28 12.32 -12.85
N GLN A 103 9.93 11.44 -13.77
CA GLN A 103 9.89 9.99 -13.55
C GLN A 103 10.79 9.27 -14.56
N ILE A 104 11.31 8.13 -14.15
CA ILE A 104 12.17 7.27 -14.96
C ILE A 104 11.51 5.89 -15.07
N ASP A 105 11.32 5.41 -16.30
CA ASP A 105 10.80 4.08 -16.55
C ASP A 105 11.87 3.02 -16.31
N VAL A 106 11.63 2.10 -15.37
CA VAL A 106 12.49 0.98 -15.03
C VAL A 106 11.79 -0.37 -15.20
N SER A 107 10.72 -0.37 -16.00
CA SER A 107 9.83 -1.53 -16.17
C SER A 107 10.58 -2.75 -16.76
N GLU A 108 11.62 -2.56 -17.55
CA GLU A 108 12.42 -3.64 -18.09
C GLU A 108 13.13 -4.41 -16.97
N VAL A 109 13.88 -3.71 -16.11
CA VAL A 109 14.56 -4.29 -14.96
C VAL A 109 13.56 -4.88 -13.97
N ALA A 110 12.42 -4.22 -13.77
CA ALA A 110 11.34 -4.72 -12.92
C ALA A 110 10.75 -6.04 -13.42
N ARG A 111 10.60 -6.21 -14.73
CA ARG A 111 10.15 -7.45 -15.36
C ARG A 111 11.17 -8.56 -15.18
N GLU A 112 12.45 -8.28 -15.37
CA GLU A 112 13.54 -9.24 -15.10
C GLU A 112 13.53 -9.70 -13.64
N ALA A 113 13.27 -8.79 -12.69
CA ALA A 113 13.11 -9.12 -11.28
C ALA A 113 11.81 -9.89 -10.97
N GLY A 114 10.88 -10.03 -11.93
CA GLY A 114 9.62 -10.78 -11.81
C GLY A 114 8.45 -9.95 -11.26
N LEU A 115 8.48 -8.63 -11.38
CA LEU A 115 7.32 -7.77 -11.19
C LEU A 115 6.45 -7.78 -12.46
N LYS A 116 5.13 -7.84 -12.28
CA LYS A 116 4.16 -7.94 -13.38
C LYS A 116 3.73 -6.58 -13.92
N PHE A 117 3.76 -5.55 -13.08
CA PHE A 117 3.32 -4.21 -13.44
C PHE A 117 4.51 -3.34 -13.82
N PRO A 118 4.32 -2.36 -14.71
CA PRO A 118 5.32 -1.34 -14.99
C PRO A 118 5.76 -0.64 -13.71
N VAL A 119 7.04 -0.29 -13.62
CA VAL A 119 7.64 0.38 -12.46
C VAL A 119 8.32 1.65 -12.91
N TYR A 120 8.07 2.72 -12.17
CA TYR A 120 8.65 4.03 -12.38
C TYR A 120 9.32 4.50 -11.09
N LEU A 121 10.47 5.16 -11.20
CA LEU A 121 11.12 5.83 -10.07
C LEU A 121 10.94 7.33 -10.22
N THR A 122 10.75 8.06 -9.11
CA THR A 122 10.89 9.52 -9.15
C THR A 122 12.35 9.91 -9.39
N ARG A 123 12.57 11.10 -9.94
CA ARG A 123 13.91 11.67 -10.13
C ARG A 123 14.68 11.72 -8.82
N ALA A 124 14.01 12.05 -7.71
CA ALA A 124 14.64 12.12 -6.38
C ALA A 124 15.20 10.76 -5.95
N VAL A 125 14.46 9.67 -6.17
CA VAL A 125 14.96 8.31 -5.90
C VAL A 125 16.12 7.96 -6.81
N TRP A 126 16.05 8.30 -8.09
CA TRP A 126 17.13 8.02 -9.05
C TRP A 126 18.41 8.73 -8.67
N GLU A 127 18.36 10.04 -8.49
CA GLU A 127 19.54 10.87 -8.16
C GLU A 127 20.10 10.53 -6.77
N GLY A 128 19.23 10.26 -5.80
CA GLY A 128 19.65 9.97 -4.43
C GLY A 128 20.20 8.55 -4.21
N TYR A 129 19.70 7.56 -4.98
CA TYR A 129 19.94 6.16 -4.63
C TYR A 129 20.33 5.24 -5.80
N VAL A 130 20.10 5.62 -7.07
CA VAL A 130 20.60 4.89 -8.23
C VAL A 130 21.90 5.48 -8.71
N THR A 131 21.95 6.80 -8.94
CA THR A 131 23.18 7.48 -9.34
C THR A 131 24.29 7.27 -8.32
N VAL A 132 25.46 6.89 -8.79
CA VAL A 132 26.62 6.65 -7.93
C VAL A 132 27.33 7.99 -7.69
N PRO A 133 27.42 8.47 -6.44
CA PRO A 133 28.15 9.70 -6.15
C PRO A 133 29.63 9.59 -6.51
N ASP A 134 30.23 10.72 -6.91
CA ASP A 134 31.64 10.77 -7.29
C ASP A 134 32.57 10.22 -6.21
N GLY A 135 33.53 9.38 -6.64
CA GLY A 135 34.51 8.79 -5.76
C GLY A 135 34.02 7.60 -4.91
N VAL A 136 32.76 7.23 -4.96
CA VAL A 136 32.24 6.01 -4.30
C VAL A 136 32.73 4.79 -5.05
N ARG A 137 33.32 3.83 -4.32
CA ARG A 137 33.94 2.62 -4.89
C ARG A 137 33.04 1.41 -4.81
N CYS A 138 33.24 0.47 -5.73
CA CYS A 138 32.55 -0.82 -5.75
C CYS A 138 31.01 -0.70 -5.83
N GLN A 139 30.53 0.29 -6.56
CA GLN A 139 29.12 0.51 -6.85
C GLN A 139 28.96 0.81 -8.33
N ASP A 140 27.82 0.41 -8.89
CA ASP A 140 27.36 0.81 -10.22
C ASP A 140 25.85 1.03 -10.22
N GLU A 141 25.36 1.83 -11.14
CA GLU A 141 23.93 2.22 -11.20
C GLU A 141 23.02 1.03 -11.49
N LYS A 142 23.50 0.08 -12.32
CA LYS A 142 22.70 -1.11 -12.65
C LYS A 142 22.49 -2.01 -11.43
N GLY A 143 23.53 -2.21 -10.63
CA GLY A 143 23.43 -2.97 -9.38
C GLY A 143 22.52 -2.29 -8.35
N ARG A 144 22.66 -0.97 -8.19
CA ARG A 144 21.78 -0.18 -7.28
C ARG A 144 20.32 -0.21 -7.70
N LEU A 145 20.04 -0.05 -9.00
CA LEU A 145 18.70 -0.15 -9.54
C LEU A 145 18.12 -1.55 -9.28
N TRP A 146 18.93 -2.58 -9.51
CA TRP A 146 18.54 -3.97 -9.24
C TRP A 146 18.18 -4.18 -7.77
N ASP A 147 18.98 -3.66 -6.84
CA ASP A 147 18.71 -3.76 -5.41
C ASP A 147 17.38 -3.10 -5.02
N ILE A 148 17.08 -1.91 -5.54
CA ILE A 148 15.80 -1.22 -5.31
C ILE A 148 14.63 -2.08 -5.81
N VAL A 149 14.70 -2.54 -7.05
CA VAL A 149 13.63 -3.31 -7.69
C VAL A 149 13.44 -4.66 -7.02
N TRP A 150 14.52 -5.31 -6.61
CA TRP A 150 14.48 -6.57 -5.87
C TRP A 150 13.84 -6.43 -4.49
N MET A 151 14.20 -5.39 -3.74
CA MET A 151 13.60 -5.11 -2.44
C MET A 151 12.13 -4.71 -2.57
N LEU A 152 11.77 -3.95 -3.60
CA LEU A 152 10.37 -3.67 -3.95
C LEU A 152 9.59 -4.98 -4.17
N ARG A 153 10.13 -5.90 -4.97
CA ARG A 153 9.49 -7.20 -5.21
C ARG A 153 9.29 -7.99 -3.91
N CYS A 154 10.32 -8.02 -3.05
CA CYS A 154 10.24 -8.71 -1.75
C CYS A 154 9.15 -8.10 -0.85
N ALA A 155 9.00 -6.78 -0.84
CA ALA A 155 7.97 -6.08 -0.09
C ALA A 155 6.57 -6.32 -0.70
N ALA A 156 6.43 -6.23 -2.01
CA ALA A 156 5.17 -6.43 -2.72
C ALA A 156 4.55 -7.82 -2.48
N ARG A 157 5.38 -8.85 -2.27
CA ARG A 157 4.89 -10.20 -1.93
C ARG A 157 4.28 -10.33 -0.53
N ARG A 158 4.55 -9.37 0.36
CA ARG A 158 4.11 -9.36 1.76
C ARG A 158 3.01 -8.36 2.03
N THR A 159 2.71 -7.50 1.06
CA THR A 159 1.77 -6.39 1.20
C THR A 159 0.54 -6.65 0.33
N SER A 160 -0.65 -6.40 0.88
CA SER A 160 -1.92 -6.52 0.16
C SER A 160 -2.57 -5.17 -0.18
N GLY A 161 -1.95 -4.06 0.20
CA GLY A 161 -2.44 -2.69 -0.04
C GLY A 161 -1.83 -2.03 -1.28
N PRO A 162 -2.40 -0.91 -1.71
CA PRO A 162 -1.90 -0.14 -2.85
C PRO A 162 -0.63 0.66 -2.54
N GLN A 163 -0.23 0.76 -1.29
CA GLN A 163 0.94 1.50 -0.84
C GLN A 163 1.76 0.67 0.13
N MET A 164 3.08 0.77 0.05
CA MET A 164 4.00 0.09 0.95
C MET A 164 5.27 0.91 1.18
N LEU A 165 5.89 0.70 2.35
CA LEU A 165 7.25 1.14 2.64
C LEU A 165 8.18 -0.06 2.59
N PHE A 166 9.39 0.13 2.06
CA PHE A 166 10.44 -0.88 2.07
C PHE A 166 11.80 -0.23 2.26
N GLY A 167 12.72 -0.98 2.86
CA GLY A 167 14.05 -0.49 3.18
C GLY A 167 15.13 -1.25 2.44
N LEU A 168 16.21 -0.56 2.11
CA LEU A 168 17.44 -1.15 1.58
C LEU A 168 18.65 -0.35 2.05
N HIS A 169 19.83 -0.98 2.01
CA HIS A 169 21.08 -0.29 2.32
C HIS A 169 21.71 0.28 1.07
N VAL A 170 21.98 1.59 1.06
CA VAL A 170 22.59 2.28 -0.09
C VAL A 170 23.91 2.93 0.31
N ARG A 171 24.98 2.61 -0.43
CA ARG A 171 26.31 3.16 -0.18
C ARG A 171 26.51 4.47 -0.96
N ASN A 172 26.35 5.58 -0.29
CA ASN A 172 26.61 6.91 -0.86
C ASN A 172 27.96 7.51 -0.41
N ASN A 173 28.75 6.77 0.37
CA ASN A 173 30.10 7.17 0.77
C ASN A 173 30.98 5.95 1.04
N ASN A 174 32.31 6.17 1.20
CA ASN A 174 33.27 5.10 1.51
C ASN A 174 33.64 5.01 3.00
N ARG A 175 32.95 5.77 3.88
CA ARG A 175 33.34 5.89 5.31
C ARG A 175 32.74 4.77 6.14
N ASP A 176 31.49 4.41 5.84
CA ASP A 176 30.74 3.48 6.66
C ASP A 176 31.00 2.02 6.23
N ARG A 177 31.29 1.16 7.19
CA ARG A 177 31.41 -0.28 6.93
C ARG A 177 30.06 -0.86 6.48
N THR A 178 28.99 -0.48 7.15
CA THR A 178 27.61 -0.83 6.77
C THR A 178 26.94 0.42 6.20
N PRO A 179 26.47 0.40 4.95
CA PRO A 179 25.75 1.52 4.38
C PRO A 179 24.49 1.87 5.18
N PRO A 180 24.07 3.13 5.23
CA PRO A 180 22.84 3.52 5.90
C PRO A 180 21.61 2.82 5.30
N LEU A 181 20.63 2.54 6.16
CA LEU A 181 19.32 2.07 5.73
C LEU A 181 18.52 3.25 5.18
N VAL A 182 17.99 3.07 3.99
CA VAL A 182 17.10 4.02 3.31
C VAL A 182 15.71 3.41 3.22
N ASN A 183 14.68 4.20 3.50
CA ASN A 183 13.30 3.80 3.31
C ASN A 183 12.74 4.46 2.04
N LEU A 184 12.06 3.68 1.23
CA LEU A 184 11.35 4.13 0.04
C LEU A 184 9.87 3.80 0.15
N LYS A 185 9.04 4.60 -0.50
CA LYS A 185 7.59 4.38 -0.65
C LYS A 185 7.30 3.87 -2.06
N ALA A 186 6.45 2.87 -2.16
CA ALA A 186 5.92 2.41 -3.43
C ALA A 186 4.39 2.52 -3.42
N VAL A 187 3.84 3.09 -4.47
CA VAL A 187 2.40 3.27 -4.66
C VAL A 187 1.98 2.58 -5.96
N CYS A 188 0.98 1.70 -5.86
CA CYS A 188 0.34 1.07 -7.01
C CYS A 188 -0.95 1.83 -7.32
N GLY A 189 -1.05 2.36 -8.52
CA GLY A 189 -2.21 3.10 -9.02
C GLY A 189 -2.39 2.93 -10.52
N PRO A 190 -3.29 3.69 -11.16
CA PRO A 190 -3.42 3.69 -12.62
C PRO A 190 -2.11 4.16 -13.26
N ARG A 191 -1.85 3.64 -14.47
CA ARG A 191 -0.62 3.97 -15.20
C ARG A 191 -0.63 5.42 -15.67
N ASP A 192 -1.77 5.91 -16.13
CA ASP A 192 -1.97 7.31 -16.48
C ASP A 192 -3.45 7.70 -16.29
N ILE A 193 -3.80 8.94 -16.53
CA ILE A 193 -5.17 9.47 -16.39
C ILE A 193 -6.15 8.75 -17.32
N ASP A 194 -5.72 8.45 -18.52
CA ASP A 194 -6.49 7.75 -19.56
C ASP A 194 -6.17 6.24 -19.63
N ASP A 195 -5.25 5.75 -18.80
CA ASP A 195 -4.84 4.36 -18.77
C ASP A 195 -5.01 3.76 -17.36
N PRO A 196 -6.12 3.04 -17.11
CA PRO A 196 -6.42 2.44 -15.81
C PRO A 196 -5.56 1.21 -15.47
N GLN A 197 -4.68 0.75 -16.38
CA GLN A 197 -3.78 -0.37 -16.10
C GLN A 197 -2.91 -0.08 -14.88
N PRO A 198 -2.70 -1.06 -13.99
CA PRO A 198 -1.91 -0.84 -12.78
C PRO A 198 -0.43 -0.60 -13.11
N ALA A 199 0.15 0.36 -12.41
CA ALA A 199 1.58 0.66 -12.43
C ALA A 199 2.07 0.98 -11.02
N ILE A 200 3.36 0.80 -10.76
CA ILE A 200 3.99 1.07 -9.47
C ILE A 200 4.90 2.28 -9.62
N THR A 201 4.75 3.26 -8.74
CA THR A 201 5.68 4.39 -8.62
C THR A 201 6.46 4.26 -7.32
N VAL A 202 7.77 4.27 -7.40
CA VAL A 202 8.68 4.30 -6.24
C VAL A 202 9.17 5.72 -6.04
N MET A 203 9.05 6.20 -4.82
CA MET A 203 9.31 7.58 -4.44
C MET A 203 9.90 7.65 -3.03
N LEU A 204 10.34 8.84 -2.61
CA LEU A 204 10.70 9.08 -1.21
C LEU A 204 9.46 8.99 -0.31
N PRO A 205 9.61 8.71 0.99
CA PRO A 205 8.47 8.58 1.90
C PRO A 205 7.61 9.84 2.02
N ASP A 206 8.18 11.00 1.80
CA ASP A 206 7.60 12.34 1.90
C ASP A 206 7.11 12.92 0.55
N GLU A 207 7.34 12.22 -0.56
CA GLU A 207 6.74 12.56 -1.86
C GLU A 207 5.29 12.06 -1.95
N ASP A 208 4.45 12.77 -2.74
CA ASP A 208 3.06 12.43 -3.06
C ASP A 208 2.87 12.08 -4.53
#